data_8605469c854405ceccfe77ed86977b21
#
_entry.id   8605469c854405ceccfe77ed86977b21
#
_cell.length_a   1.000
_cell.length_b   1.000
_cell.length_c   1.000
_cell.angle_alpha   90.00
_cell.angle_beta   90.00
_cell.angle_gamma   90.00
#
_symmetry.space_group_name_H-M   'P 1'
#
loop_
_entity.id
_entity.type
_entity.pdbx_description
1 polymer ?
#
loop_
_entity_poly.entity_id
_entity_poly.type
_entity_poly.pdbx_seq_one_letter_code
_entity_poly.pdbx_strand_id
1 'polypeptide(L)'
;MTTAIVPVWNNCTSTIVDVMPHDLNIDPDDVKKNLKSNTKLVTAVNYSGVLAPVERIREFYDGFILEDCAHACYAPGAGSRGDAAVWSFQAVKTMPCGDGGMITTNSKELYEKLVPLTWLGITSTYSRSKSRNGTPGYAWDYDVDVVGYKAYMIDLTAAICLEQMKKLDKHLEIRRYIQSQYNEKLKDVIQAPVWSHTVQNYSARVPAEHRDKLIDYLAEKKINTSVHYKPLHLHKVVSHMNERDYPVADKEWKRLITLPCHPAMTDDDIDYVVYWIHEYFKGVN
;
A
#
# COMPACT_ATOMS: atom_id res chain seq x y z
N MET A 1 -7.54 1.70 3.67
CA MET A 1 -9.03 1.74 3.61
C MET A 1 -9.56 0.92 2.44
N THR A 2 -9.09 1.13 1.23
CA THR A 2 -9.51 0.40 0.02
C THR A 2 -9.49 -1.12 0.20
N THR A 3 -8.44 -1.66 0.79
CA THR A 3 -8.27 -3.07 1.12
C THR A 3 -9.46 -3.67 1.90
N ALA A 4 -10.11 -2.89 2.77
CA ALA A 4 -11.26 -3.35 3.54
C ALA A 4 -12.62 -3.09 2.84
N ILE A 5 -12.71 -2.06 1.98
CA ILE A 5 -13.97 -1.66 1.34
C ILE A 5 -14.25 -2.44 0.05
N VAL A 6 -13.22 -2.74 -0.74
CA VAL A 6 -13.40 -3.46 -2.02
C VAL A 6 -14.14 -4.80 -1.88
N PRO A 7 -13.88 -5.64 -0.87
CA PRO A 7 -14.69 -6.83 -0.64
C PRO A 7 -16.17 -6.52 -0.40
N VAL A 8 -16.47 -5.44 0.33
CA VAL A 8 -17.85 -5.02 0.61
C VAL A 8 -18.60 -4.64 -0.66
N TRP A 9 -17.97 -3.92 -1.59
CA TRP A 9 -18.56 -3.61 -2.91
C TRP A 9 -18.90 -4.86 -3.71
N ASN A 10 -18.23 -5.98 -3.42
CA ASN A 10 -18.47 -7.27 -4.05
C ASN A 10 -19.35 -8.20 -3.19
N ASN A 11 -20.14 -7.66 -2.27
CA ASN A 11 -21.02 -8.42 -1.36
C ASN A 11 -20.28 -9.46 -0.52
N CYS A 12 -19.02 -9.21 -0.21
CA CYS A 12 -18.22 -10.02 0.68
C CYS A 12 -18.08 -9.34 2.06
N THR A 13 -17.84 -10.13 3.09
CA THR A 13 -17.48 -9.62 4.41
C THR A 13 -15.97 -9.59 4.56
N SER A 14 -15.45 -8.52 5.15
CA SER A 14 -14.03 -8.41 5.51
C SER A 14 -13.85 -8.77 6.98
N THR A 15 -12.98 -9.72 7.27
CA THR A 15 -12.47 -9.96 8.62
C THR A 15 -11.15 -9.21 8.76
N ILE A 16 -11.10 -8.21 9.64
CA ILE A 16 -9.86 -7.51 9.97
C ILE A 16 -9.08 -8.36 10.97
N VAL A 17 -7.77 -8.40 10.85
CA VAL A 17 -6.85 -9.06 11.79
C VAL A 17 -5.86 -8.05 12.34
N ASP A 18 -5.24 -8.34 13.48
CA ASP A 18 -4.24 -7.48 14.09
C ASP A 18 -2.93 -7.49 13.30
N VAL A 19 -1.99 -6.67 13.70
CA VAL A 19 -0.70 -6.49 13.05
C VAL A 19 0.45 -6.93 13.96
N MET A 20 1.58 -7.26 13.35
CA MET A 20 2.81 -7.53 14.11
C MET A 20 3.38 -6.23 14.69
N PRO A 21 3.86 -6.23 15.94
CA PRO A 21 4.26 -4.98 16.62
C PRO A 21 5.54 -4.35 16.06
N HIS A 22 6.39 -5.12 15.38
CA HIS A 22 7.67 -4.61 14.90
C HIS A 22 7.56 -3.86 13.57
N ASP A 23 6.80 -4.37 12.61
CA ASP A 23 6.72 -3.85 11.24
C ASP A 23 5.32 -3.38 10.80
N LEU A 24 4.30 -3.66 11.61
CA LEU A 24 2.89 -3.32 11.38
C LEU A 24 2.27 -4.01 10.15
N ASN A 25 2.90 -5.04 9.65
CA ASN A 25 2.30 -5.93 8.68
C ASN A 25 1.29 -6.86 9.34
N ILE A 26 0.46 -7.49 8.53
CA ILE A 26 -0.54 -8.46 8.96
C ILE A 26 0.09 -9.54 9.86
N ASP A 27 -0.54 -9.86 11.00
CA ASP A 27 -0.08 -10.94 11.89
C ASP A 27 -0.59 -12.29 11.40
N PRO A 28 0.30 -13.22 10.95
CA PRO A 28 -0.10 -14.54 10.48
C PRO A 28 -0.80 -15.38 11.55
N ASP A 29 -0.41 -15.24 12.81
CA ASP A 29 -1.02 -16.01 13.89
C ASP A 29 -2.46 -15.54 14.15
N ASP A 30 -2.71 -14.24 13.99
CA ASP A 30 -4.07 -13.71 14.08
C ASP A 30 -4.90 -14.01 12.82
N VAL A 31 -4.28 -14.08 11.64
CA VAL A 31 -4.93 -14.62 10.43
C VAL A 31 -5.41 -16.04 10.70
N LYS A 32 -4.52 -16.94 11.20
CA LYS A 32 -4.83 -18.34 11.46
C LYS A 32 -6.01 -18.51 12.43
N LYS A 33 -6.07 -17.70 13.47
CA LYS A 33 -7.16 -17.70 14.47
C LYS A 33 -8.52 -17.29 13.89
N ASN A 34 -8.51 -16.43 12.86
CA ASN A 34 -9.72 -15.83 12.29
C ASN A 34 -10.13 -16.38 10.93
N LEU A 35 -9.40 -17.36 10.40
CA LEU A 35 -9.81 -18.07 9.19
C LEU A 35 -11.15 -18.78 9.41
N LYS A 36 -12.01 -18.66 8.42
CA LYS A 36 -13.32 -19.36 8.35
C LYS A 36 -13.31 -20.32 7.17
N SER A 37 -14.14 -21.36 7.21
CA SER A 37 -14.26 -22.34 6.11
C SER A 37 -14.65 -21.70 4.77
N ASN A 38 -15.28 -20.54 4.80
CA ASN A 38 -15.68 -19.78 3.61
C ASN A 38 -14.72 -18.61 3.29
N THR A 39 -13.56 -18.48 3.96
CA THR A 39 -12.56 -17.49 3.60
C THR A 39 -12.04 -17.78 2.20
N LYS A 40 -12.16 -16.81 1.29
CA LYS A 40 -11.77 -16.95 -0.13
C LYS A 40 -10.49 -16.21 -0.47
N LEU A 41 -10.13 -15.20 0.32
CA LEU A 41 -9.02 -14.30 0.03
C LEU A 41 -8.39 -13.83 1.33
N VAL A 42 -7.06 -13.84 1.39
CA VAL A 42 -6.27 -13.07 2.36
C VAL A 42 -5.56 -11.96 1.61
N THR A 43 -5.73 -10.70 2.03
CA THR A 43 -5.00 -9.57 1.47
C THR A 43 -3.87 -9.17 2.42
N ALA A 44 -2.64 -9.32 1.96
CA ALA A 44 -1.43 -8.99 2.69
C ALA A 44 -0.84 -7.67 2.17
N VAL A 45 -0.96 -6.60 2.97
CA VAL A 45 -0.42 -5.29 2.61
C VAL A 45 1.07 -5.26 2.93
N ASN A 46 1.91 -4.92 1.96
CA ASN A 46 3.34 -4.67 2.16
C ASN A 46 3.54 -3.26 2.74
N TYR A 47 3.23 -3.10 4.04
CA TYR A 47 3.13 -1.80 4.69
C TYR A 47 4.45 -1.04 4.66
N SER A 48 4.39 0.23 4.23
CA SER A 48 5.55 1.15 4.15
C SER A 48 6.72 0.62 3.30
N GLY A 49 6.48 -0.42 2.49
CA GLY A 49 7.49 -1.09 1.67
C GLY A 49 8.21 -2.24 2.37
N VAL A 50 7.81 -2.57 3.59
CA VAL A 50 8.24 -3.81 4.27
C VAL A 50 7.33 -4.95 3.82
N LEU A 51 7.93 -6.05 3.42
CA LEU A 51 7.17 -7.18 2.86
C LEU A 51 6.39 -7.92 3.94
N ALA A 52 5.09 -8.12 3.71
CA ALA A 52 4.24 -8.91 4.59
C ALA A 52 4.67 -10.40 4.59
N PRO A 53 4.44 -11.14 5.67
CA PRO A 53 4.90 -12.54 5.83
C PRO A 53 4.00 -13.54 5.08
N VAL A 54 3.90 -13.43 3.76
CA VAL A 54 3.04 -14.25 2.90
C VAL A 54 3.38 -15.73 3.03
N GLU A 55 4.66 -16.07 3.13
CA GLU A 55 5.13 -17.44 3.27
C GLU A 55 4.60 -18.11 4.55
N ARG A 56 4.58 -17.39 5.67
CA ARG A 56 4.00 -17.88 6.92
C ARG A 56 2.49 -18.10 6.83
N ILE A 57 1.78 -17.24 6.09
CA ILE A 57 0.34 -17.42 5.84
C ILE A 57 0.13 -18.67 4.98
N ARG A 58 0.97 -18.88 4.01
CA ARG A 58 0.89 -20.03 3.09
C ARG A 58 1.10 -21.38 3.79
N GLU A 59 1.77 -21.42 4.94
CA GLU A 59 1.94 -22.65 5.73
C GLU A 59 0.61 -23.27 6.23
N PHE A 60 -0.46 -22.49 6.32
CA PHE A 60 -1.75 -22.92 6.86
C PHE A 60 -2.96 -22.49 6.03
N TYR A 61 -2.75 -21.76 4.92
CA TYR A 61 -3.83 -21.28 4.07
C TYR A 61 -3.54 -21.52 2.59
N ASP A 62 -4.28 -22.45 2.00
CA ASP A 62 -4.16 -22.82 0.57
C ASP A 62 -5.04 -21.97 -0.36
N GLY A 63 -5.85 -21.05 0.19
CA GLY A 63 -6.70 -20.16 -0.58
C GLY A 63 -5.93 -19.03 -1.24
N PHE A 64 -6.65 -18.12 -1.89
CA PHE A 64 -6.06 -17.04 -2.66
C PHE A 64 -5.41 -15.97 -1.74
N ILE A 65 -4.14 -15.64 -1.99
CA ILE A 65 -3.42 -14.55 -1.32
C ILE A 65 -3.16 -13.43 -2.32
N LEU A 66 -3.68 -12.23 -2.01
CA LEU A 66 -3.42 -11.00 -2.75
C LEU A 66 -2.36 -10.18 -2.02
N GLU A 67 -1.24 -9.90 -2.68
CA GLU A 67 -0.29 -8.91 -2.16
C GLU A 67 -0.77 -7.49 -2.52
N ASP A 68 -0.99 -6.66 -1.53
CA ASP A 68 -1.18 -5.22 -1.75
C ASP A 68 0.20 -4.54 -1.72
N CYS A 69 0.75 -4.33 -2.91
CA CYS A 69 2.06 -3.73 -3.14
C CYS A 69 1.99 -2.20 -3.35
N ALA A 70 0.88 -1.56 -2.96
CA ALA A 70 0.72 -0.11 -3.12
C ALA A 70 1.79 0.74 -2.42
N HIS A 71 2.55 0.16 -1.48
CA HIS A 71 3.69 0.79 -0.80
C HIS A 71 5.04 0.13 -1.12
N ALA A 72 5.07 -0.91 -1.94
CA ALA A 72 6.26 -1.73 -2.14
C ALA A 72 6.75 -1.75 -3.59
N CYS A 73 6.46 -0.68 -4.35
CA CYS A 73 6.89 -0.58 -5.74
C CYS A 73 8.41 -0.77 -5.82
N TYR A 74 8.84 -1.79 -6.62
CA TYR A 74 10.24 -2.14 -6.82
C TYR A 74 10.98 -2.71 -5.58
N ALA A 75 10.26 -3.08 -4.51
CA ALA A 75 10.89 -3.86 -3.43
C ALA A 75 11.21 -5.28 -3.92
N PRO A 76 12.44 -5.79 -3.73
CA PRO A 76 12.80 -7.14 -4.13
C PRO A 76 11.86 -8.18 -3.52
N GLY A 77 11.25 -9.02 -4.35
CA GLY A 77 10.29 -10.05 -3.94
C GLY A 77 8.84 -9.58 -3.77
N ALA A 78 8.57 -8.28 -3.82
CA ALA A 78 7.19 -7.80 -3.79
C ALA A 78 6.42 -8.29 -5.03
N GLY A 79 5.17 -8.71 -4.82
CA GLY A 79 4.26 -9.14 -5.87
C GLY A 79 4.53 -10.50 -6.49
N SER A 80 5.48 -11.28 -5.93
CA SER A 80 5.83 -12.61 -6.42
C SER A 80 5.52 -13.76 -5.47
N ARG A 81 4.96 -13.48 -4.29
CA ARG A 81 4.76 -14.45 -3.20
C ARG A 81 3.29 -14.86 -3.04
N GLY A 82 2.37 -13.99 -3.45
CA GLY A 82 0.94 -14.28 -3.52
C GLY A 82 0.51 -14.84 -4.89
N ASP A 83 -0.79 -15.05 -5.07
CA ASP A 83 -1.37 -15.52 -6.34
C ASP A 83 -1.52 -14.36 -7.34
N ALA A 84 -1.66 -13.15 -6.83
CA ALA A 84 -1.65 -11.90 -7.57
C ALA A 84 -1.14 -10.77 -6.69
N ALA A 85 -0.75 -9.67 -7.33
CA ALA A 85 -0.41 -8.44 -6.64
C ALA A 85 -1.10 -7.23 -7.27
N VAL A 86 -1.41 -6.23 -6.42
CA VAL A 86 -1.93 -4.94 -6.84
C VAL A 86 -0.92 -3.84 -6.54
N TRP A 87 -0.76 -2.91 -7.47
CA TRP A 87 0.19 -1.81 -7.43
C TRP A 87 -0.55 -0.49 -7.57
N SER A 88 -0.10 0.54 -6.89
CA SER A 88 -0.65 1.89 -6.99
C SER A 88 0.38 2.86 -7.55
N PHE A 89 -0.04 3.66 -8.51
CA PHE A 89 0.74 4.75 -9.11
C PHE A 89 0.10 6.12 -8.84
N GLN A 90 -0.72 6.20 -7.80
CA GLN A 90 -1.33 7.44 -7.35
C GLN A 90 -0.25 8.47 -6.98
N ALA A 91 -0.57 9.76 -7.05
CA ALA A 91 0.37 10.89 -6.95
C ALA A 91 1.31 10.88 -5.72
N VAL A 92 0.91 10.25 -4.60
CA VAL A 92 1.75 10.17 -3.38
C VAL A 92 2.67 8.94 -3.33
N LYS A 93 2.63 8.07 -4.34
CA LYS A 93 3.41 6.83 -4.36
C LYS A 93 4.86 7.05 -4.79
N THR A 94 5.71 6.06 -4.53
CA THR A 94 7.14 6.12 -4.92
C THR A 94 7.34 6.21 -6.44
N MET A 95 6.38 5.69 -7.22
CA MET A 95 6.32 5.82 -8.67
C MET A 95 4.98 6.45 -9.08
N PRO A 96 4.85 7.79 -9.04
CA PRO A 96 3.60 8.46 -9.29
C PRO A 96 3.34 8.71 -10.79
N CYS A 97 2.08 8.54 -11.22
CA CYS A 97 1.64 8.98 -12.55
C CYS A 97 0.34 9.81 -12.50
N GLY A 98 0.04 10.39 -11.35
CA GLY A 98 -1.21 11.11 -11.07
C GLY A 98 -2.24 10.18 -10.44
N ASP A 99 -2.85 9.33 -11.22
CA ASP A 99 -3.70 8.23 -10.76
C ASP A 99 -3.53 7.03 -11.67
N GLY A 100 -3.53 5.82 -11.08
CA GLY A 100 -3.35 4.59 -11.81
C GLY A 100 -2.93 3.43 -10.91
N GLY A 101 -2.91 2.25 -11.49
CA GLY A 101 -2.50 1.02 -10.83
C GLY A 101 -2.26 -0.10 -11.82
N MET A 102 -1.80 -1.21 -11.31
CA MET A 102 -1.55 -2.43 -12.08
C MET A 102 -1.91 -3.65 -11.25
N ILE A 103 -2.30 -4.72 -11.92
CA ILE A 103 -2.40 -6.05 -11.34
C ILE A 103 -1.37 -6.93 -12.02
N THR A 104 -0.62 -7.70 -11.24
CA THR A 104 0.32 -8.70 -11.76
C THR A 104 -0.04 -10.08 -11.22
N THR A 105 0.12 -11.11 -12.05
CA THR A 105 -0.09 -12.51 -11.69
C THR A 105 0.70 -13.45 -12.60
N ASN A 106 1.08 -14.61 -12.09
CA ASN A 106 1.67 -15.69 -12.88
C ASN A 106 0.61 -16.67 -13.43
N SER A 107 -0.67 -16.50 -13.05
CA SER A 107 -1.77 -17.32 -13.56
C SER A 107 -2.31 -16.74 -14.87
N LYS A 108 -2.07 -17.49 -15.97
CA LYS A 108 -2.65 -17.16 -17.27
C LYS A 108 -4.18 -17.11 -17.23
N GLU A 109 -4.79 -18.05 -16.52
CA GLU A 109 -6.26 -18.11 -16.36
C GLU A 109 -6.80 -16.86 -15.67
N LEU A 110 -6.14 -16.41 -14.59
CA LEU A 110 -6.54 -15.19 -13.89
C LEU A 110 -6.36 -13.95 -14.78
N TYR A 111 -5.23 -13.86 -15.51
CA TYR A 111 -4.98 -12.78 -16.46
C TYR A 111 -6.09 -12.70 -17.52
N GLU A 112 -6.44 -13.84 -18.14
CA GLU A 112 -7.49 -13.90 -19.17
C GLU A 112 -8.88 -13.50 -18.64
N LYS A 113 -9.16 -13.73 -17.34
CA LYS A 113 -10.37 -13.26 -16.67
C LYS A 113 -10.33 -11.76 -16.35
N LEU A 114 -9.17 -11.22 -15.98
CA LEU A 114 -9.03 -9.83 -15.54
C LEU A 114 -9.04 -8.84 -16.71
N VAL A 115 -8.43 -9.19 -17.86
CA VAL A 115 -8.31 -8.27 -19.00
C VAL A 115 -9.67 -7.75 -19.47
N PRO A 116 -10.70 -8.58 -19.73
CA PRO A 116 -12.01 -8.08 -20.11
C PRO A 116 -12.64 -7.17 -19.05
N LEU A 117 -12.44 -7.47 -17.77
CA LEU A 117 -12.99 -6.67 -16.67
C LEU A 117 -12.46 -5.23 -16.65
N THR A 118 -11.27 -4.97 -17.19
CA THR A 118 -10.72 -3.61 -17.26
C THR A 118 -11.34 -2.76 -18.36
N TRP A 119 -12.01 -3.40 -19.34
CA TRP A 119 -12.62 -2.75 -20.48
C TRP A 119 -14.06 -3.21 -20.69
N LEU A 120 -14.94 -2.86 -19.76
CA LEU A 120 -16.39 -3.04 -19.85
C LEU A 120 -16.86 -4.50 -20.05
N GLY A 121 -15.98 -5.50 -19.89
CA GLY A 121 -16.29 -6.92 -20.12
C GLY A 121 -16.19 -7.36 -21.59
N ILE A 122 -15.61 -6.51 -22.44
CA ILE A 122 -15.41 -6.81 -23.85
C ILE A 122 -14.22 -7.76 -24.00
N THR A 123 -14.44 -8.97 -24.50
CA THR A 123 -13.40 -10.00 -24.65
C THR A 123 -12.56 -9.84 -25.90
N SER A 124 -13.04 -9.09 -26.90
CA SER A 124 -12.40 -8.92 -28.21
C SER A 124 -11.63 -7.60 -28.37
N THR A 125 -11.05 -7.06 -27.31
CA THR A 125 -10.42 -5.72 -27.27
C THR A 125 -9.33 -5.48 -28.30
N TYR A 126 -8.64 -6.51 -28.77
CA TYR A 126 -7.58 -6.39 -29.78
C TYR A 126 -8.03 -6.82 -31.19
N SER A 127 -9.27 -7.17 -31.37
CA SER A 127 -9.78 -7.71 -32.65
C SER A 127 -10.95 -6.93 -33.24
N ARG A 128 -10.96 -5.60 -33.09
CA ARG A 128 -11.90 -4.75 -33.86
C ARG A 128 -11.79 -4.93 -35.38
N SER A 129 -10.81 -5.67 -35.86
CA SER A 129 -10.55 -5.91 -37.27
C SER A 129 -10.47 -7.39 -37.67
N LYS A 130 -10.64 -8.33 -36.72
CA LYS A 130 -10.58 -9.77 -37.03
C LYS A 130 -11.94 -10.41 -36.89
N SER A 131 -12.36 -11.03 -37.94
CA SER A 131 -13.58 -11.78 -38.07
C SER A 131 -13.67 -12.94 -37.08
N ARG A 132 -14.88 -13.23 -36.66
CA ARG A 132 -15.24 -14.43 -35.90
C ARG A 132 -15.03 -15.74 -36.69
N ASN A 133 -14.89 -15.72 -38.00
CA ASN A 133 -14.73 -16.91 -38.86
C ASN A 133 -13.88 -16.65 -40.14
N GLY A 134 -12.85 -15.78 -40.05
CA GLY A 134 -11.98 -15.50 -41.23
C GLY A 134 -12.58 -14.48 -42.20
N THR A 135 -13.76 -13.97 -42.01
CA THR A 135 -14.36 -12.83 -42.73
C THR A 135 -14.08 -11.49 -42.02
N PRO A 136 -13.80 -10.38 -42.74
CA PRO A 136 -13.63 -9.10 -42.06
C PRO A 136 -14.85 -8.72 -41.27
N GLY A 137 -14.74 -8.65 -39.94
CA GLY A 137 -15.81 -8.20 -39.07
C GLY A 137 -15.91 -6.68 -39.00
N TYR A 138 -17.06 -6.15 -38.73
CA TYR A 138 -17.24 -4.74 -38.46
C TYR A 138 -16.69 -4.35 -37.08
N ALA A 139 -16.09 -3.19 -36.94
CA ALA A 139 -15.51 -2.71 -35.70
C ALA A 139 -16.54 -2.55 -34.54
N TRP A 140 -17.81 -2.51 -34.87
CA TRP A 140 -18.93 -2.43 -33.93
C TRP A 140 -19.51 -3.78 -33.50
N ASP A 141 -19.13 -4.88 -34.20
CA ASP A 141 -19.63 -6.23 -33.95
C ASP A 141 -18.77 -6.93 -32.88
N TYR A 142 -19.07 -6.62 -31.63
CA TYR A 142 -18.43 -7.22 -30.44
C TYR A 142 -19.48 -7.58 -29.39
N ASP A 143 -19.17 -8.56 -28.57
CA ASP A 143 -19.99 -8.96 -27.42
C ASP A 143 -19.38 -8.50 -26.10
N VAL A 144 -20.22 -8.35 -25.10
CA VAL A 144 -19.89 -8.11 -23.71
C VAL A 144 -20.23 -9.38 -22.92
N ASP A 145 -19.22 -10.19 -22.61
CA ASP A 145 -19.44 -11.51 -22.00
C ASP A 145 -19.59 -11.46 -20.48
N VAL A 146 -19.03 -10.41 -19.84
CA VAL A 146 -19.06 -10.19 -18.39
C VAL A 146 -19.31 -8.73 -18.07
N VAL A 147 -19.87 -8.46 -16.88
CA VAL A 147 -19.99 -7.08 -16.40
C VAL A 147 -18.62 -6.60 -15.93
N GLY A 148 -18.00 -5.71 -16.69
CA GLY A 148 -16.68 -5.16 -16.40
C GLY A 148 -16.73 -3.67 -16.04
N TYR A 149 -15.54 -3.12 -15.79
CA TYR A 149 -15.32 -1.73 -15.43
C TYR A 149 -14.63 -0.99 -16.58
N LYS A 150 -14.68 0.33 -16.59
CA LYS A 150 -13.82 1.13 -17.44
C LYS A 150 -12.60 1.57 -16.62
N ALA A 151 -11.66 0.64 -16.41
CA ALA A 151 -10.55 0.76 -15.48
C ALA A 151 -9.17 0.52 -16.13
N TYR A 152 -9.07 0.63 -17.45
CA TYR A 152 -7.77 0.55 -18.14
C TYR A 152 -6.96 1.82 -17.95
N MET A 153 -5.64 1.68 -17.93
CA MET A 153 -4.73 2.82 -17.93
C MET A 153 -4.74 3.51 -19.29
N ILE A 154 -4.97 4.83 -19.32
CA ILE A 154 -4.91 5.62 -20.56
C ILE A 154 -3.45 5.89 -20.95
N ASP A 155 -3.20 6.09 -22.25
CA ASP A 155 -1.86 6.28 -22.80
C ASP A 155 -1.09 7.44 -22.19
N LEU A 156 -1.78 8.53 -21.85
CA LEU A 156 -1.17 9.69 -21.18
C LEU A 156 -0.59 9.29 -19.80
N THR A 157 -1.38 8.58 -19.00
CA THR A 157 -0.93 8.07 -17.69
C THR A 157 0.21 7.07 -17.85
N ALA A 158 0.11 6.17 -18.83
CA ALA A 158 1.15 5.20 -19.12
C ALA A 158 2.47 5.88 -19.52
N ALA A 159 2.42 6.92 -20.34
CA ALA A 159 3.60 7.68 -20.75
C ALA A 159 4.29 8.36 -19.54
N ILE A 160 3.52 8.94 -18.62
CA ILE A 160 4.05 9.50 -17.38
C ILE A 160 4.70 8.39 -16.53
N CYS A 161 4.03 7.24 -16.40
CA CYS A 161 4.54 6.09 -15.65
C CYS A 161 5.91 5.62 -16.18
N LEU A 162 6.05 5.50 -17.51
CA LEU A 162 7.30 5.10 -18.16
C LEU A 162 8.45 6.08 -17.87
N GLU A 163 8.16 7.38 -17.85
CA GLU A 163 9.18 8.39 -17.49
C GLU A 163 9.53 8.37 -16.00
N GLN A 164 8.58 8.07 -15.13
CA GLN A 164 8.84 7.89 -13.69
C GLN A 164 9.66 6.63 -13.39
N MET A 165 9.44 5.54 -14.13
CA MET A 165 10.24 4.32 -14.00
C MET A 165 11.73 4.59 -14.23
N LYS A 166 12.10 5.44 -15.19
CA LYS A 166 13.50 5.81 -15.46
C LYS A 166 14.18 6.53 -14.29
N LYS A 167 13.39 7.15 -13.42
CA LYS A 167 13.89 7.92 -12.27
C LYS A 167 13.81 7.13 -10.95
N LEU A 168 13.15 5.98 -10.96
CA LEU A 168 12.74 5.27 -9.75
C LEU A 168 13.93 4.87 -8.88
N ASP A 169 14.98 4.29 -9.45
CA ASP A 169 16.17 3.87 -8.69
C ASP A 169 16.78 5.04 -7.92
N LYS A 170 16.97 6.19 -8.60
CA LYS A 170 17.48 7.41 -7.95
C LYS A 170 16.54 7.91 -6.84
N HIS A 171 15.23 7.89 -7.06
CA HIS A 171 14.27 8.33 -6.04
C HIS A 171 14.28 7.40 -4.82
N LEU A 172 14.44 6.09 -5.02
CA LEU A 172 14.56 5.13 -3.93
C LEU A 172 15.88 5.28 -3.17
N GLU A 173 16.99 5.58 -3.84
CA GLU A 173 18.27 5.89 -3.19
C GLU A 173 18.14 7.10 -2.26
N ILE A 174 17.55 8.20 -2.74
CA ILE A 174 17.34 9.40 -1.93
C ILE A 174 16.46 9.10 -0.72
N ARG A 175 15.36 8.35 -0.89
CA ARG A 175 14.48 7.98 0.22
C ARG A 175 15.19 7.11 1.27
N ARG A 176 16.02 6.15 0.84
CA ARG A 176 16.86 5.34 1.75
C ARG A 176 17.91 6.18 2.46
N TYR A 177 18.50 7.16 1.77
CA TYR A 177 19.41 8.12 2.39
C TYR A 177 18.69 8.93 3.49
N ILE A 178 17.52 9.51 3.20
CA ILE A 178 16.72 10.23 4.21
C ILE A 178 16.39 9.33 5.40
N GLN A 179 15.97 8.08 5.16
CA GLN A 179 15.71 7.10 6.21
C GLN A 179 16.96 6.89 7.09
N SER A 180 18.13 6.73 6.50
CA SER A 180 19.38 6.53 7.25
C SER A 180 19.74 7.76 8.10
N GLN A 181 19.54 8.97 7.57
CA GLN A 181 19.79 10.21 8.31
C GLN A 181 18.86 10.36 9.53
N TYR A 182 17.58 10.10 9.34
CA TYR A 182 16.61 10.13 10.45
C TYR A 182 16.91 9.04 11.49
N ASN A 183 17.23 7.81 11.05
CA ASN A 183 17.57 6.72 11.96
C ASN A 183 18.77 7.04 12.84
N GLU A 184 19.79 7.69 12.29
CA GLU A 184 20.98 8.06 13.04
C GLU A 184 20.75 9.28 13.94
N LYS A 185 20.19 10.35 13.37
CA LYS A 185 20.07 11.64 14.05
C LYS A 185 18.96 11.69 15.10
N LEU A 186 17.96 10.80 15.03
CA LEU A 186 16.81 10.79 15.92
C LEU A 186 16.75 9.57 16.85
N LYS A 187 17.76 8.70 16.85
CA LYS A 187 17.77 7.41 17.59
C LYS A 187 17.48 7.53 19.09
N ASP A 188 17.81 8.67 19.70
CA ASP A 188 17.66 8.90 21.14
C ASP A 188 16.27 9.46 21.52
N VAL A 189 15.46 9.88 20.54
CA VAL A 189 14.19 10.57 20.79
C VAL A 189 12.98 9.92 20.12
N ILE A 190 13.21 9.10 19.07
CA ILE A 190 12.14 8.34 18.41
C ILE A 190 12.57 6.90 18.18
N GLN A 191 11.59 6.01 18.09
CA GLN A 191 11.81 4.65 17.59
C GLN A 191 11.65 4.64 16.06
N ALA A 192 12.73 4.37 15.36
CA ALA A 192 12.74 4.28 13.89
C ALA A 192 11.83 3.16 13.38
N PRO A 193 11.26 3.29 12.16
CA PRO A 193 10.58 2.19 11.49
C PRO A 193 11.58 1.09 11.12
N VAL A 194 11.04 -0.11 10.82
CA VAL A 194 11.83 -1.17 10.19
C VAL A 194 12.39 -0.67 8.86
N TRP A 195 13.60 -1.07 8.54
CA TRP A 195 14.23 -0.69 7.27
C TRP A 195 13.41 -1.21 6.08
N SER A 196 13.23 -0.37 5.07
CA SER A 196 12.47 -0.70 3.88
C SER A 196 13.24 -0.35 2.61
N HIS A 197 13.09 -1.16 1.58
CA HIS A 197 13.70 -0.92 0.27
C HIS A 197 13.11 0.30 -0.44
N THR A 198 11.81 0.55 -0.27
CA THR A 198 11.08 1.59 -1.00
C THR A 198 10.83 2.85 -0.19
N VAL A 199 10.86 2.73 1.14
CA VAL A 199 10.58 3.83 2.07
C VAL A 199 9.40 4.69 1.61
N GLN A 200 8.24 4.04 1.40
CA GLN A 200 7.03 4.77 1.00
C GLN A 200 6.68 5.83 2.05
N ASN A 201 6.77 5.46 3.33
CA ASN A 201 6.53 6.33 4.46
C ASN A 201 7.63 6.12 5.51
N TYR A 202 8.17 7.18 6.07
CA TYR A 202 8.99 7.10 7.26
C TYR A 202 8.08 7.22 8.49
N SER A 203 7.50 6.09 8.89
CA SER A 203 6.53 6.00 10.00
C SER A 203 7.23 5.63 11.29
N ALA A 204 7.75 6.63 12.00
CA ALA A 204 8.42 6.48 13.30
C ALA A 204 7.41 6.33 14.44
N ARG A 205 7.89 5.94 15.60
CA ARG A 205 7.11 5.88 16.84
C ARG A 205 7.69 6.82 17.89
N VAL A 206 6.78 7.52 18.58
CA VAL A 206 7.10 8.34 19.74
C VAL A 206 6.21 7.89 20.93
N PRO A 207 6.47 8.30 22.17
CA PRO A 207 5.54 8.05 23.26
C PRO A 207 4.15 8.60 22.93
N ALA A 208 3.09 7.83 23.24
CA ALA A 208 1.72 8.14 22.80
C ALA A 208 1.24 9.51 23.30
N GLU A 209 1.63 9.90 24.51
CA GLU A 209 1.31 11.19 25.15
C GLU A 209 1.95 12.41 24.47
N HIS A 210 2.96 12.16 23.64
CA HIS A 210 3.67 13.21 22.89
C HIS A 210 3.26 13.28 21.42
N ARG A 211 2.65 12.22 20.83
CA ARG A 211 2.41 12.11 19.40
C ARG A 211 1.62 13.29 18.83
N ASP A 212 0.45 13.57 19.36
CA ASP A 212 -0.41 14.63 18.85
C ASP A 212 0.21 16.02 19.12
N LYS A 213 0.79 16.22 20.29
CA LYS A 213 1.49 17.46 20.64
C LYS A 213 2.70 17.74 19.73
N LEU A 214 3.44 16.69 19.37
CA LEU A 214 4.57 16.81 18.43
C LEU A 214 4.08 17.16 17.02
N ILE A 215 2.97 16.56 16.56
CA ILE A 215 2.35 16.90 15.28
C ILE A 215 1.98 18.39 15.23
N ASP A 216 1.29 18.89 16.26
CA ASP A 216 0.88 20.29 16.34
C ASP A 216 2.09 21.23 16.40
N TYR A 217 3.10 20.90 17.21
CA TYR A 217 4.34 21.65 17.31
C TYR A 217 5.09 21.74 15.99
N LEU A 218 5.22 20.62 15.28
CA LEU A 218 5.89 20.56 13.96
C LEU A 218 5.10 21.33 12.90
N ALA A 219 3.76 21.31 12.97
CA ALA A 219 2.93 22.11 12.07
C ALA A 219 3.16 23.61 12.23
N GLU A 220 3.33 24.12 13.48
CA GLU A 220 3.74 25.52 13.73
C GLU A 220 5.10 25.87 13.10
N LYS A 221 5.98 24.88 12.97
CA LYS A 221 7.29 25.02 12.29
C LYS A 221 7.20 24.75 10.78
N LYS A 222 5.99 24.66 10.22
CA LYS A 222 5.73 24.37 8.81
C LYS A 222 6.28 23.01 8.35
N ILE A 223 6.42 22.07 9.26
CA ILE A 223 6.78 20.68 8.97
C ILE A 223 5.48 19.87 8.94
N ASN A 224 5.10 19.43 7.74
CA ASN A 224 3.92 18.59 7.56
C ASN A 224 4.21 17.15 7.95
N THR A 225 3.45 16.64 8.90
CA THR A 225 3.51 15.25 9.33
C THR A 225 2.17 14.55 9.10
N SER A 226 2.14 13.24 9.24
CA SER A 226 0.92 12.45 9.08
C SER A 226 0.93 11.25 10.02
N VAL A 227 -0.15 10.44 9.98
CA VAL A 227 -0.23 9.15 10.68
C VAL A 227 -0.67 8.09 9.67
N HIS A 228 0.20 7.15 9.37
CA HIS A 228 -0.09 6.02 8.51
C HIS A 228 -0.10 4.72 9.32
N TYR A 229 -1.31 4.21 9.74
CA TYR A 229 -2.64 4.80 9.53
C TYR A 229 -3.48 4.68 10.79
N LYS A 230 -4.60 5.41 10.86
CA LYS A 230 -5.67 5.08 11.80
C LYS A 230 -6.17 3.67 11.48
N PRO A 231 -6.26 2.75 12.46
CA PRO A 231 -6.69 1.37 12.23
C PRO A 231 -8.07 1.25 11.59
N LEU A 232 -8.23 0.23 10.74
CA LEU A 232 -9.46 0.02 9.97
C LEU A 232 -10.70 -0.12 10.85
N HIS A 233 -10.61 -0.86 11.97
CA HIS A 233 -11.71 -1.10 12.89
C HIS A 233 -12.24 0.18 13.58
N LEU A 234 -11.46 1.27 13.59
CA LEU A 234 -11.88 2.57 14.13
C LEU A 234 -12.64 3.44 13.12
N HIS A 235 -12.85 2.95 11.90
CA HIS A 235 -13.63 3.66 10.89
C HIS A 235 -15.07 3.15 10.85
N LYS A 236 -16.04 4.08 10.93
CA LYS A 236 -17.48 3.77 11.02
C LYS A 236 -17.98 2.79 9.93
N VAL A 237 -17.43 2.89 8.73
CA VAL A 237 -17.85 2.06 7.57
C VAL A 237 -17.51 0.59 7.73
N VAL A 238 -16.55 0.22 8.56
CA VAL A 238 -16.11 -1.16 8.78
C VAL A 238 -16.16 -1.60 10.25
N SER A 239 -16.39 -0.70 11.19
CA SER A 239 -16.41 -1.01 12.64
C SER A 239 -17.42 -2.09 13.01
N HIS A 240 -18.62 -2.07 12.38
CA HIS A 240 -19.68 -3.06 12.60
C HIS A 240 -19.34 -4.48 12.11
N MET A 241 -18.30 -4.65 11.33
CA MET A 241 -17.85 -5.97 10.83
C MET A 241 -16.86 -6.65 11.77
N ASN A 242 -16.38 -5.94 12.79
CA ASN A 242 -15.21 -6.36 13.55
C ASN A 242 -15.38 -5.98 15.03
N GLU A 243 -16.22 -6.73 15.73
CA GLU A 243 -16.47 -6.58 17.16
C GLU A 243 -15.45 -7.39 17.99
N ARG A 244 -14.18 -7.03 17.90
CA ARG A 244 -13.11 -7.65 18.67
C ARG A 244 -12.00 -6.66 18.96
N ASP A 245 -11.09 -7.00 19.86
CA ASP A 245 -9.93 -6.19 20.22
C ASP A 245 -8.79 -6.37 19.23
N TYR A 246 -8.05 -5.28 19.00
CA TYR A 246 -6.84 -5.21 18.20
C TYR A 246 -5.72 -4.56 19.01
N PRO A 247 -5.19 -5.29 20.02
CA PRO A 247 -4.33 -4.67 21.04
C PRO A 247 -3.04 -4.08 20.46
N VAL A 248 -2.47 -4.69 19.42
CA VAL A 248 -1.25 -4.16 18.81
C VAL A 248 -1.57 -2.94 17.95
N ALA A 249 -2.57 -3.02 17.07
CA ALA A 249 -2.96 -1.89 16.23
C ALA A 249 -3.39 -0.69 17.09
N ASP A 250 -4.18 -0.91 18.17
CA ASP A 250 -4.64 0.13 19.09
C ASP A 250 -3.52 0.82 19.87
N LYS A 251 -2.50 0.06 20.22
CA LYS A 251 -1.32 0.60 20.90
C LYS A 251 -0.44 1.39 19.94
N GLU A 252 -0.11 0.77 18.80
CA GLU A 252 0.93 1.31 17.91
C GLU A 252 0.45 2.56 17.17
N TRP A 253 -0.80 2.63 16.68
CA TRP A 253 -1.26 3.81 15.95
C TRP A 253 -1.24 5.10 16.77
N LYS A 254 -1.42 5.01 18.10
CA LYS A 254 -1.33 6.16 19.03
C LYS A 254 0.08 6.73 19.11
N ARG A 255 1.08 5.95 18.71
CA ARG A 255 2.50 6.29 18.74
C ARG A 255 3.07 6.70 17.39
N LEU A 256 2.34 6.38 16.29
CA LEU A 256 2.83 6.61 14.94
C LEU A 256 2.85 8.09 14.57
N ILE A 257 3.98 8.53 14.03
CA ILE A 257 4.15 9.81 13.34
C ILE A 257 4.91 9.56 12.04
N THR A 258 4.40 10.07 10.94
CA THR A 258 5.09 9.97 9.64
C THR A 258 5.79 11.29 9.34
N LEU A 259 7.10 11.24 9.24
CA LEU A 259 7.94 12.39 8.90
C LEU A 259 8.04 12.57 7.38
N PRO A 260 8.32 13.79 6.91
CA PRO A 260 8.57 14.06 5.49
C PRO A 260 9.69 13.15 4.95
N CYS A 261 9.41 12.48 3.83
CA CYS A 261 10.39 11.63 3.15
C CYS A 261 10.08 11.59 1.67
N HIS A 262 10.68 12.48 0.88
CA HIS A 262 10.46 12.56 -0.57
C HIS A 262 11.72 13.01 -1.31
N PRO A 263 11.87 12.68 -2.61
CA PRO A 263 13.13 12.89 -3.35
C PRO A 263 13.54 14.35 -3.55
N ALA A 264 12.67 15.32 -3.23
CA ALA A 264 13.01 16.75 -3.34
C ALA A 264 13.58 17.34 -2.04
N MET A 265 13.72 16.54 -0.95
CA MET A 265 14.33 17.02 0.28
C MET A 265 15.84 17.18 0.13
N THR A 266 16.36 18.26 0.67
CA THR A 266 17.78 18.54 0.83
C THR A 266 18.28 18.11 2.21
N ASP A 267 19.59 18.11 2.43
CA ASP A 267 20.17 17.88 3.75
C ASP A 267 19.73 18.94 4.77
N ASP A 268 19.58 20.20 4.34
CA ASP A 268 19.06 21.28 5.19
C ASP A 268 17.62 21.02 5.62
N ASP A 269 16.78 20.48 4.74
CA ASP A 269 15.39 20.09 5.09
C ASP A 269 15.38 18.96 6.14
N ILE A 270 16.25 17.97 5.97
CA ILE A 270 16.39 16.86 6.92
C ILE A 270 16.86 17.39 8.28
N ASP A 271 17.89 18.23 8.30
CA ASP A 271 18.44 18.81 9.50
C ASP A 271 17.44 19.74 10.20
N TYR A 272 16.63 20.47 9.44
CA TYR A 272 15.52 21.28 9.97
C TYR A 272 14.48 20.43 10.71
N VAL A 273 14.03 19.32 10.11
CA VAL A 273 13.11 18.39 10.76
C VAL A 273 13.71 17.80 12.02
N VAL A 274 14.95 17.33 11.96
CA VAL A 274 15.71 16.76 13.09
C VAL A 274 15.85 17.76 14.23
N TYR A 275 16.25 19.01 13.92
CA TYR A 275 16.42 20.07 14.89
C TYR A 275 15.14 20.32 15.70
N TRP A 276 13.99 20.48 15.03
CA TRP A 276 12.73 20.78 15.71
C TRP A 276 12.17 19.61 16.50
N ILE A 277 12.43 18.39 16.10
CA ILE A 277 12.08 17.21 16.91
C ILE A 277 12.91 17.19 18.21
N HIS A 278 14.21 17.45 18.15
CA HIS A 278 15.06 17.55 19.34
C HIS A 278 14.64 18.71 20.25
N GLU A 279 14.35 19.88 19.70
CA GLU A 279 13.88 21.03 20.49
C GLU A 279 12.57 20.75 21.22
N TYR A 280 11.61 20.04 20.56
CA TYR A 280 10.39 19.60 21.24
C TYR A 280 10.71 18.73 22.45
N PHE A 281 11.53 17.71 22.31
CA PHE A 281 11.82 16.79 23.42
C PHE A 281 12.70 17.42 24.51
N LYS A 282 13.55 18.40 24.21
CA LYS A 282 14.24 19.18 25.23
C LYS A 282 13.28 20.04 26.10
N GLY A 283 12.22 20.52 25.50
CA GLY A 283 11.24 21.38 26.21
C GLY A 283 10.20 20.60 27.04
N VAL A 284 10.13 19.28 26.94
CA VAL A 284 9.15 18.43 27.67
C VAL A 284 9.83 17.45 28.64
N ASN A 285 11.16 17.38 28.67
CA ASN A 285 11.97 16.72 29.68
C ASN A 285 12.43 17.78 30.70
#